data_3f7cf69e62b9ad826e49dff97508f667
#
_entry.id   3f7cf69e62b9ad826e49dff97508f667
#
_cell.length_a   1.000
_cell.length_b   1.000
_cell.length_c   1.000
_cell.angle_alpha   90.00
_cell.angle_beta   90.00
_cell.angle_gamma   90.00
#
_symmetry.space_group_name_H-M   'P 1'
#
loop_
_entity.id
_entity.type
_entity.pdbx_description
1 polymer ?
#
loop_
_entity_poly.entity_id
_entity_poly.type
_entity_poly.pdbx_seq_one_letter_code
_entity_poly.pdbx_strand_id
1 'polypeptide(L)'
;MTETKKILIAIPSMDYVAAGFAGSLATLGKVGDCKVSFVCSSLVYDARNKLAAQAIKLDTDYILWLDSDMTFEPDTLIRLLKDIEDNDLDIVSGLYFRRAHPYTPVAFKKFDIVNGE
;
A
#
# COMPACT_ATOMS: atom_id res chain seq x y z
N MET A 1 -18.24 -4.68 -20.15
CA MET A 1 -17.29 -3.59 -19.92
C MET A 1 -17.01 -3.42 -18.45
N THR A 2 -15.77 -3.46 -18.09
CA THR A 2 -15.41 -3.33 -16.70
C THR A 2 -15.53 -1.89 -16.24
N GLU A 3 -16.10 -1.72 -15.08
CA GLU A 3 -16.23 -0.42 -14.47
C GLU A 3 -14.87 0.12 -14.05
N THR A 4 -14.62 1.39 -14.29
CA THR A 4 -13.38 2.03 -13.87
C THR A 4 -13.38 2.19 -12.36
N LYS A 5 -12.38 1.61 -11.69
CA LYS A 5 -12.23 1.72 -10.25
C LYS A 5 -11.51 3.01 -9.88
N LYS A 6 -11.94 3.61 -8.80
CA LYS A 6 -11.28 4.78 -8.22
C LYS A 6 -10.32 4.31 -7.14
N ILE A 7 -9.07 4.69 -7.28
CA ILE A 7 -8.01 4.23 -6.39
C ILE A 7 -7.26 5.43 -5.84
N LEU A 8 -7.17 5.51 -4.52
CA LEU A 8 -6.31 6.49 -3.87
C LEU A 8 -4.99 5.83 -3.54
N ILE A 9 -3.90 6.34 -4.09
CA ILE A 9 -2.55 5.93 -3.72
C ILE A 9 -2.14 6.83 -2.57
N ALA A 10 -2.12 6.27 -1.37
CA ALA A 10 -1.99 7.00 -0.12
C ALA A 10 -0.59 6.85 0.44
N ILE A 11 0.12 7.95 0.59
CA ILE A 11 1.52 7.95 1.01
C ILE A 11 1.68 8.82 2.26
N PRO A 12 1.68 8.20 3.45
CA PRO A 12 2.05 8.93 4.66
C PRO A 12 3.56 9.16 4.64
N SER A 13 3.99 10.39 4.83
CA SER A 13 5.41 10.73 4.73
C SER A 13 5.77 11.85 5.69
N MET A 14 7.05 12.08 5.83
CA MET A 14 7.56 13.32 6.40
C MET A 14 7.85 14.27 5.24
N ASP A 15 8.70 15.26 5.43
CA ASP A 15 8.95 16.28 4.40
C ASP A 15 9.61 15.71 3.15
N TYR A 16 10.33 14.60 3.30
CA TYR A 16 11.09 14.01 2.21
C TYR A 16 10.77 12.54 2.06
N VAL A 17 10.95 12.03 0.84
CA VAL A 17 10.83 10.61 0.57
C VAL A 17 12.17 10.11 0.04
N ALA A 18 12.41 8.79 0.19
CA ALA A 18 13.62 8.19 -0.34
C ALA A 18 13.63 8.25 -1.87
N ALA A 19 14.82 8.47 -2.46
CA ALA A 19 14.94 8.54 -3.91
C ALA A 19 14.48 7.25 -4.59
N GLY A 20 14.78 6.09 -4.00
CA GLY A 20 14.31 4.82 -4.52
C GLY A 20 12.79 4.73 -4.55
N PHE A 21 12.13 5.21 -3.50
CA PHE A 21 10.68 5.29 -3.47
C PHE A 21 10.15 6.19 -4.59
N ALA A 22 10.74 7.36 -4.75
CA ALA A 22 10.31 8.29 -5.80
C ALA A 22 10.42 7.65 -7.19
N GLY A 23 11.50 6.93 -7.45
CA GLY A 23 11.67 6.22 -8.71
C GLY A 23 10.62 5.13 -8.91
N SER A 24 10.36 4.34 -7.87
CA SER A 24 9.33 3.31 -7.93
C SER A 24 7.94 3.90 -8.18
N LEU A 25 7.62 5.01 -7.52
CA LEU A 25 6.34 5.67 -7.70
C LEU A 25 6.20 6.22 -9.13
N ALA A 26 7.28 6.80 -9.65
CA ALA A 26 7.28 7.38 -11.00
C ALA A 26 7.03 6.33 -12.08
N THR A 27 7.49 5.10 -11.87
CA THR A 27 7.34 4.02 -12.84
C THR A 27 6.17 3.09 -12.55
N LEU A 28 5.43 3.34 -11.49
CA LEU A 28 4.29 2.50 -11.12
C LEU A 28 3.22 2.53 -12.20
N GLY A 29 2.87 1.35 -12.71
CA GLY A 29 1.76 1.21 -13.64
C GLY A 29 0.44 1.47 -12.92
N LYS A 30 -0.32 2.42 -13.43
CA LYS A 30 -1.60 2.81 -12.84
C LYS A 30 -2.74 2.31 -13.72
N VAL A 31 -3.76 1.78 -13.09
CA VAL A 31 -4.97 1.32 -13.75
C VAL A 31 -6.16 1.98 -13.09
N GLY A 32 -7.21 2.20 -13.88
CA GLY A 32 -8.40 2.86 -13.38
C GLY A 32 -8.17 4.36 -13.18
N ASP A 33 -8.92 4.94 -12.28
CA ASP A 33 -8.83 6.36 -11.93
C ASP A 33 -7.99 6.48 -10.64
N CYS A 34 -6.71 6.70 -10.81
CA CYS A 34 -5.76 6.78 -9.69
C CYS A 34 -5.47 8.22 -9.32
N LYS A 35 -5.50 8.49 -8.03
CA LYS A 35 -5.06 9.76 -7.48
C LYS A 35 -3.97 9.50 -6.45
N VAL A 36 -2.86 10.22 -6.56
CA VAL A 36 -1.75 10.11 -5.61
C VAL A 36 -1.88 11.21 -4.57
N SER A 37 -1.79 10.84 -3.31
CA SER A 37 -1.89 11.81 -2.23
C SER A 37 -0.81 11.56 -1.19
N PHE A 38 -0.08 12.63 -0.87
CA PHE A 38 0.90 12.65 0.20
C PHE A 38 0.31 13.41 1.38
N VAL A 39 0.49 12.90 2.58
CA VAL A 39 0.21 13.66 3.80
C VAL A 39 1.48 13.68 4.63
N CYS A 40 2.00 14.88 4.86
CA CYS A 40 3.20 15.07 5.64
C CYS A 40 2.81 15.26 7.10
N SER A 41 3.31 14.40 7.97
CA SER A 41 3.09 14.49 9.40
C SER A 41 4.20 13.75 10.13
N SER A 42 4.61 14.28 11.28
CA SER A 42 5.56 13.59 12.15
C SER A 42 4.91 12.40 12.87
N LEU A 43 3.59 12.32 12.85
CA LEU A 43 2.84 11.24 13.47
C LEU A 43 2.23 10.37 12.38
N VAL A 44 2.69 9.12 12.29
CA VAL A 44 2.24 8.21 11.23
C VAL A 44 0.73 7.98 11.29
N TYR A 45 0.19 7.77 12.49
CA TYR A 45 -1.24 7.52 12.64
C TYR A 45 -2.08 8.73 12.20
N ASP A 46 -1.58 9.95 12.42
CA ASP A 46 -2.28 11.15 11.99
C ASP A 46 -2.33 11.24 10.46
N ALA A 47 -1.20 10.97 9.80
CA ALA A 47 -1.13 10.95 8.35
C ALA A 47 -2.07 9.89 7.78
N ARG A 48 -2.07 8.70 8.35
CA ARG A 48 -2.93 7.61 7.89
C ARG A 48 -4.40 7.94 8.08
N ASN A 49 -4.76 8.54 9.21
CA ASN A 49 -6.15 8.95 9.46
C ASN A 49 -6.62 9.99 8.46
N LYS A 50 -5.77 10.97 8.15
CA LYS A 50 -6.09 12.00 7.15
C LYS A 50 -6.28 11.41 5.76
N LEU A 51 -5.42 10.48 5.38
CA LEU A 51 -5.51 9.81 4.08
C LEU A 51 -6.75 8.93 3.99
N ALA A 52 -7.09 8.21 5.05
CA ALA A 52 -8.31 7.41 5.10
C ALA A 52 -9.56 8.29 4.97
N ALA A 53 -9.58 9.42 5.67
CA ALA A 53 -10.68 10.37 5.57
C ALA A 53 -10.80 10.93 4.15
N GLN A 54 -9.68 11.20 3.50
CA GLN A 54 -9.65 11.67 2.11
C GLN A 54 -10.24 10.62 1.17
N ALA A 55 -9.90 9.35 1.37
CA ALA A 55 -10.42 8.26 0.56
C ALA A 55 -11.95 8.16 0.67
N ILE A 56 -12.47 8.32 1.88
CA ILE A 56 -13.91 8.30 2.10
C ILE A 56 -14.58 9.50 1.42
N LYS A 57 -13.99 10.67 1.55
CA LYS A 57 -14.53 11.89 0.95
C LYS A 57 -14.54 11.80 -0.57
N LEU A 58 -13.54 11.18 -1.17
CA LEU A 58 -13.43 10.99 -2.61
C LEU A 58 -14.24 9.81 -3.12
N ASP A 59 -14.82 9.03 -2.23
CA ASP A 59 -15.60 7.84 -2.57
C ASP A 59 -14.79 6.85 -3.42
N THR A 60 -13.57 6.56 -2.96
CA THR A 60 -12.69 5.63 -3.67
C THR A 60 -13.10 4.18 -3.43
N ASP A 61 -12.84 3.34 -4.42
CA ASP A 61 -13.09 1.91 -4.31
C ASP A 61 -11.98 1.19 -3.54
N TYR A 62 -10.76 1.65 -3.71
CA TYR A 62 -9.58 1.05 -3.08
C TYR A 62 -8.60 2.11 -2.60
N ILE A 63 -7.85 1.76 -1.57
CA ILE A 63 -6.70 2.55 -1.12
C ILE A 63 -5.46 1.68 -1.28
N LEU A 64 -4.44 2.22 -1.94
CA LEU A 64 -3.12 1.60 -1.97
C LEU A 64 -2.21 2.38 -1.01
N TRP A 65 -1.82 1.71 0.08
CA TRP A 65 -0.93 2.31 1.07
C TRP A 65 0.52 2.03 0.69
N LEU A 66 1.31 3.08 0.56
CA LEU A 66 2.74 2.96 0.26
C LEU A 66 3.55 3.73 1.30
N ASP A 67 4.47 3.04 1.95
CA ASP A 67 5.42 3.70 2.84
C ASP A 67 6.48 4.42 2.03
N SER A 68 6.90 5.58 2.49
CA SER A 68 7.75 6.50 1.71
C SER A 68 9.21 6.08 1.61
N ASP A 69 9.60 4.97 2.20
CA ASP A 69 10.98 4.47 2.20
C ASP A 69 11.14 3.10 1.55
N MET A 70 10.13 2.64 0.83
CA MET A 70 10.17 1.31 0.19
C MET A 70 10.32 1.43 -1.32
N THR A 71 10.75 0.35 -1.94
CA THR A 71 10.77 0.22 -3.39
C THR A 71 9.84 -0.92 -3.79
N PHE A 72 9.33 -0.84 -5.02
CA PHE A 72 8.39 -1.84 -5.51
C PHE A 72 8.45 -1.90 -7.03
N GLU A 73 7.96 -3.00 -7.58
CA GLU A 73 7.98 -3.22 -9.02
C GLU A 73 6.90 -2.40 -9.73
N PRO A 74 7.10 -2.08 -11.02
CA PRO A 74 6.11 -1.28 -11.77
C PRO A 74 4.71 -1.90 -11.85
N ASP A 75 4.60 -3.22 -11.76
CA ASP A 75 3.32 -3.92 -11.84
C ASP A 75 2.66 -4.17 -10.48
N THR A 76 3.16 -3.54 -9.42
CA THR A 76 2.69 -3.79 -8.05
C THR A 76 1.19 -3.55 -7.90
N LEU A 77 0.70 -2.40 -8.33
CA LEU A 77 -0.72 -2.07 -8.19
C LEU A 77 -1.59 -3.05 -8.98
N ILE A 78 -1.18 -3.36 -10.20
CA ILE A 78 -1.94 -4.27 -11.07
C ILE A 78 -2.02 -5.65 -10.43
N ARG A 79 -0.93 -6.15 -9.87
CA ARG A 79 -0.89 -7.46 -9.24
C ARG A 79 -1.72 -7.53 -7.97
N LEU A 80 -1.63 -6.50 -7.13
CA LEU A 80 -2.43 -6.44 -5.90
C LEU A 80 -3.92 -6.33 -6.21
N LEU A 81 -4.27 -5.51 -7.20
CA LEU A 81 -5.67 -5.34 -7.59
C LEU A 81 -6.23 -6.64 -8.15
N LYS A 82 -5.46 -7.35 -8.95
CA LYS A 82 -5.86 -8.65 -9.47
C LYS A 82 -6.09 -9.66 -8.34
N ASP A 83 -5.18 -9.70 -7.37
CA ASP A 83 -5.32 -10.61 -6.24
C ASP A 83 -6.58 -10.33 -5.44
N ILE A 84 -6.87 -9.07 -5.19
CA ILE A 84 -8.02 -8.69 -4.37
C ILE A 84 -9.34 -8.98 -5.09
N GLU A 85 -9.38 -8.77 -6.40
CA GLU A 85 -10.59 -8.99 -7.19
C GLU A 85 -10.81 -10.46 -7.52
N ASP A 86 -9.76 -11.17 -7.91
CA ASP A 86 -9.88 -12.58 -8.30
C ASP A 86 -10.23 -13.49 -7.12
N ASN A 87 -9.82 -13.11 -5.92
CA ASN A 87 -10.03 -13.90 -4.72
C ASN A 87 -11.07 -13.30 -3.77
N ASP A 88 -11.74 -12.24 -4.21
CA ASP A 88 -12.80 -11.58 -3.42
C ASP A 88 -12.29 -11.21 -2.02
N LEU A 89 -11.14 -10.56 -1.96
CA LEU A 89 -10.51 -10.17 -0.71
C LEU A 89 -10.86 -8.72 -0.37
N ASP A 90 -10.90 -8.42 0.91
CA ASP A 90 -11.06 -7.05 1.38
C ASP A 90 -9.73 -6.33 1.52
N ILE A 91 -8.68 -7.06 1.88
CA ILE A 91 -7.35 -6.52 2.12
C ILE A 91 -6.32 -7.46 1.50
N VAL A 92 -5.34 -6.89 0.80
CA VAL A 92 -4.21 -7.63 0.26
C VAL A 92 -2.94 -6.81 0.51
N SER A 93 -1.82 -7.47 0.68
CA SER A 93 -0.55 -6.81 0.96
C SER A 93 0.58 -7.54 0.27
N GLY A 94 1.63 -6.78 -0.07
CA GLY A 94 2.90 -7.37 -0.42
C GLY A 94 3.52 -8.03 0.81
N LEU A 95 4.51 -8.86 0.58
CA LEU A 95 5.18 -9.55 1.67
C LEU A 95 6.27 -8.64 2.25
N TYR A 96 6.16 -8.33 3.53
CA TYR A 96 7.16 -7.55 4.24
C TYR A 96 8.02 -8.46 5.10
N PHE A 97 9.31 -8.15 5.17
CA PHE A 97 10.27 -8.87 5.99
C PHE A 97 10.82 -7.96 7.08
N ARG A 98 11.24 -8.57 8.18
CA ARG A 98 11.95 -7.84 9.24
C ARG A 98 13.26 -7.29 8.64
N ARG A 99 13.68 -6.12 9.14
CA ARG A 99 14.90 -5.46 8.66
C ARG A 99 16.19 -6.01 9.28
N ALA A 100 16.08 -7.05 10.10
CA ALA A 100 17.21 -7.67 10.76
C ALA A 100 17.19 -9.17 10.54
N HIS A 101 18.37 -9.80 10.60
CA HIS A 101 18.47 -11.25 10.50
C HIS A 101 17.88 -11.93 11.73
N PRO A 102 17.24 -13.09 11.56
CA PRO A 102 16.87 -13.66 10.29
C PRO A 102 15.74 -12.85 9.64
N TYR A 103 15.75 -12.78 8.33
CA TYR A 103 14.69 -12.08 7.60
C TYR A 103 13.46 -12.99 7.59
N THR A 104 12.47 -12.60 8.36
CA THR A 104 11.21 -13.35 8.45
C THR A 104 10.06 -12.45 8.03
N PRO A 105 9.01 -13.03 7.42
CA PRO A 105 7.84 -12.23 7.07
C PRO A 105 7.21 -11.61 8.30
N VAL A 106 6.64 -10.41 8.15
CA VAL A 106 5.94 -9.74 9.25
C VAL A 106 4.44 -10.04 9.24
N ALA A 107 3.93 -10.69 8.20
CA ALA A 107 2.52 -11.10 8.11
C ALA A 107 2.44 -12.55 7.66
N PHE A 108 1.50 -13.28 8.23
CA PHE A 108 1.31 -14.70 7.93
C PHE A 108 -0.14 -14.94 7.58
N LYS A 109 -0.37 -15.81 6.59
CA LYS A 109 -1.72 -16.24 6.24
C LYS A 109 -2.33 -17.06 7.38
N LYS A 110 -1.52 -17.93 7.96
CA LYS A 110 -1.91 -18.75 9.09
C LYS A 110 -0.74 -18.81 10.05
N PHE A 111 -1.00 -18.46 11.28
CA PHE A 111 0.01 -18.51 12.31
C PHE A 111 -0.33 -19.62 13.31
N ASP A 112 0.38 -20.73 13.22
CA ASP A 112 0.22 -21.83 14.13
C ASP A 112 1.15 -21.65 15.30
N ILE A 113 0.61 -21.37 16.45
CA ILE A 113 1.41 -21.27 17.67
C ILE A 113 1.56 -22.68 18.22
N VAL A 114 2.65 -23.28 17.82
CA VAL A 114 3.02 -24.60 18.32
C VAL A 114 4.22 -24.37 19.21
N ASN A 115 4.22 -24.90 20.39
CA ASN A 115 5.31 -24.74 21.36
C ASN A 115 5.50 -23.27 21.83
N GLY A 116 4.46 -22.49 21.80
CA GLY A 116 4.48 -21.13 22.31
C GLY A 116 5.12 -20.10 21.37
N GLU A 117 5.25 -20.39 20.11
CA GLU A 117 5.86 -19.47 19.14
C GLU A 117 4.89 -18.66 18.34
#